data_bcc64fd1f8cefe8df9be4643679bc086
#
_entry.id   bcc64fd1f8cefe8df9be4643679bc086
#
_cell.length_a   1.000
_cell.length_b   1.000
_cell.length_c   1.000
_cell.angle_alpha   90.00
_cell.angle_beta   90.00
_cell.angle_gamma   90.00
#
_symmetry.space_group_name_H-M   'P 1'
#
loop_
_entity.id
_entity.type
_entity.pdbx_description
1 polymer ?
#
loop_
_entity_poly.entity_id
_entity_poly.type
_entity_poly.pdbx_seq_one_letter_code
_entity_poly.pdbx_strand_id
1 'polypeptide(L)'
;MHTADDFIQYLALEQHVEGGYYRSSYRSDSAFDPSRQLWSSIYFLLRTGEVSHFHRLTADEMWYFHAGQSLTIYMISPEGELTTAQLGLDLAAGERPQFLVPKGCIFGSAMNQDGFSL
;
A
#
# COMPACT_ATOMS: atom_id res chain seq x y z
N MET A 1 6.85 20.29 -7.78
CA MET A 1 6.66 19.02 -7.05
C MET A 1 5.25 18.97 -6.49
N HIS A 2 4.59 17.85 -6.63
CA HIS A 2 3.23 17.68 -6.12
C HIS A 2 3.23 17.36 -4.63
N THR A 3 2.23 17.88 -3.93
CA THR A 3 2.01 17.61 -2.51
C THR A 3 1.04 16.44 -2.35
N ALA A 4 0.89 15.97 -1.10
CA ALA A 4 -0.13 14.96 -0.79
C ALA A 4 -1.52 15.45 -1.19
N ASP A 5 -1.84 16.72 -0.90
CA ASP A 5 -3.15 17.28 -1.24
C ASP A 5 -3.38 17.30 -2.75
N ASP A 6 -2.33 17.56 -3.54
CA ASP A 6 -2.43 17.50 -4.99
C ASP A 6 -2.84 16.10 -5.46
N PHE A 7 -2.18 15.06 -4.93
CA PHE A 7 -2.51 13.69 -5.30
C PHE A 7 -3.92 13.30 -4.85
N ILE A 8 -4.31 13.69 -3.65
CA ILE A 8 -5.67 13.44 -3.16
C ILE A 8 -6.70 14.09 -4.09
N GLN A 9 -6.46 15.34 -4.49
CA GLN A 9 -7.38 16.08 -5.34
C GLN A 9 -7.41 15.53 -6.76
N TYR A 10 -6.25 15.42 -7.41
CA TYR A 10 -6.19 15.04 -8.82
C TYR A 10 -6.55 13.58 -9.08
N LEU A 11 -6.26 12.70 -8.13
CA LEU A 11 -6.63 11.29 -8.24
C LEU A 11 -7.96 10.99 -7.56
N ALA A 12 -8.62 12.00 -6.98
CA ALA A 12 -9.91 11.86 -6.31
C ALA A 12 -9.89 10.78 -5.22
N LEU A 13 -8.85 10.81 -4.39
CA LEU A 13 -8.70 9.83 -3.31
C LEU A 13 -9.68 10.12 -2.18
N GLU A 14 -10.11 9.08 -1.49
CA GLU A 14 -11.01 9.19 -0.33
C GLU A 14 -10.44 8.42 0.85
N GLN A 15 -10.94 8.69 2.05
CA GLN A 15 -10.43 8.05 3.25
C GLN A 15 -10.68 6.55 3.23
N HIS A 16 -9.67 5.78 3.62
CA HIS A 16 -9.74 4.33 3.73
C HIS A 16 -10.08 3.94 5.17
N VAL A 17 -10.88 2.88 5.35
CA VAL A 17 -11.30 2.44 6.68
C VAL A 17 -10.12 2.00 7.54
N GLU A 18 -9.05 1.46 6.92
CA GLU A 18 -7.84 1.00 7.62
C GLU A 18 -6.81 2.10 7.79
N GLY A 19 -7.09 3.33 7.37
CA GLY A 19 -6.19 4.47 7.44
C GLY A 19 -5.70 4.90 6.06
N GLY A 20 -5.30 6.17 5.95
CA GLY A 20 -4.84 6.74 4.70
C GLY A 20 -5.96 7.05 3.71
N TYR A 21 -5.57 7.28 2.47
CA TYR A 21 -6.48 7.64 1.38
C TYR A 21 -6.29 6.68 0.23
N TYR A 22 -7.38 6.40 -0.51
CA TYR A 22 -7.31 5.46 -1.61
C TYR A 22 -8.34 5.75 -2.68
N ARG A 23 -8.12 5.14 -3.85
CA ARG A 23 -9.13 5.05 -4.90
C ARG A 23 -8.85 3.83 -5.77
N SER A 24 -9.89 3.07 -6.06
CA SER A 24 -9.79 1.99 -7.04
C SER A 24 -9.47 2.59 -8.41
N SER A 25 -8.42 2.09 -9.05
CA SER A 25 -7.98 2.61 -10.34
C SER A 25 -8.40 1.71 -11.49
N TYR A 26 -8.02 0.45 -11.45
CA TYR A 26 -8.31 -0.52 -12.50
C TYR A 26 -8.68 -1.87 -11.90
N ARG A 27 -9.45 -2.63 -12.65
CA ARG A 27 -9.76 -4.02 -12.31
C ARG A 27 -10.00 -4.81 -13.59
N SER A 28 -9.81 -6.13 -13.53
CA SER A 28 -10.01 -6.97 -14.68
C SER A 28 -11.48 -6.98 -15.09
N ASP A 29 -11.74 -7.07 -16.40
CA ASP A 29 -13.09 -7.27 -16.94
C ASP A 29 -13.58 -8.68 -16.66
N SER A 30 -12.65 -9.64 -16.59
CA SER A 30 -12.95 -11.03 -16.27
C SER A 30 -12.87 -11.23 -14.77
N ALA A 31 -13.75 -12.05 -14.24
CA ALA A 31 -13.75 -12.42 -12.83
C ALA A 31 -13.35 -13.89 -12.68
N PHE A 32 -12.68 -14.19 -11.56
CA PHE A 32 -12.35 -15.56 -11.20
C PHE A 32 -13.63 -16.33 -10.86
N ASP A 33 -14.57 -15.65 -10.23
CA ASP A 33 -15.93 -16.10 -9.97
C ASP A 33 -16.82 -14.86 -9.85
N PRO A 34 -18.15 -14.99 -9.65
CA PRO A 34 -19.04 -13.83 -9.59
C PRO A 34 -18.69 -12.78 -8.54
N SER A 35 -17.92 -13.15 -7.49
CA SER A 35 -17.60 -12.26 -6.39
C SER A 35 -16.18 -11.71 -6.44
N ARG A 36 -15.31 -12.18 -7.35
CA ARG A 36 -13.88 -11.83 -7.34
C ARG A 36 -13.37 -11.53 -8.74
N GLN A 37 -12.62 -10.44 -8.85
CA GLN A 37 -11.87 -10.10 -10.05
C GLN A 37 -10.60 -10.94 -10.12
N LEU A 38 -10.04 -11.13 -11.32
CA LEU A 38 -8.72 -11.76 -11.48
C LEU A 38 -7.65 -10.86 -10.89
N TRP A 39 -7.79 -9.55 -11.08
CA TRP A 39 -6.89 -8.56 -10.49
C TRP A 39 -7.61 -7.22 -10.37
N SER A 40 -7.12 -6.41 -9.46
CA SER A 40 -7.54 -5.02 -9.33
C SER A 40 -6.37 -4.21 -8.81
N SER A 41 -6.45 -2.89 -8.93
CA SER A 41 -5.44 -2.02 -8.38
C SER A 41 -6.07 -0.77 -7.78
N ILE A 42 -5.40 -0.20 -6.78
CA ILE A 42 -5.82 1.05 -6.16
C ILE A 42 -4.63 1.99 -6.10
N TYR A 43 -4.91 3.28 -6.03
CA TYR A 43 -3.96 4.24 -5.48
C TYR A 43 -4.13 4.26 -3.97
N PHE A 44 -3.03 4.36 -3.24
CA PHE A 44 -3.04 4.42 -1.79
C PHE A 44 -2.03 5.45 -1.31
N LEU A 45 -2.44 6.31 -0.39
CA LEU A 45 -1.60 7.40 0.11
C LEU A 45 -1.67 7.48 1.62
N LEU A 46 -0.49 7.56 2.26
CA LEU A 46 -0.34 7.85 3.69
C LEU A 46 0.36 9.19 3.86
N ARG A 47 -0.02 9.91 4.90
CA ARG A 47 0.63 11.17 5.30
C ARG A 47 1.26 11.01 6.68
N THR A 48 2.03 12.02 7.07
CA THR A 48 2.61 12.10 8.42
C THR A 48 1.56 11.77 9.48
N GLY A 49 1.88 10.85 10.36
CA GLY A 49 1.00 10.48 11.46
C GLY A 49 -0.10 9.48 11.10
N GLU A 50 -0.28 9.18 9.83
CA GLU A 50 -1.26 8.18 9.41
C GLU A 50 -0.61 6.80 9.32
N VAL A 51 -1.38 5.77 9.59
CA VAL A 51 -0.95 4.39 9.43
C VAL A 51 -2.05 3.61 8.72
N SER A 52 -1.65 2.55 8.01
CA SER A 52 -2.62 1.54 7.55
C SER A 52 -2.63 0.44 8.60
N HIS A 53 -3.77 0.25 9.24
CA HIS A 53 -3.91 -0.73 10.32
C HIS A 53 -3.77 -2.15 9.80
N PHE A 54 -3.37 -3.07 10.69
CA PHE A 54 -3.18 -4.46 10.31
C PHE A 54 -4.48 -5.10 9.82
N HIS A 55 -4.37 -5.79 8.71
CA HIS A 55 -5.47 -6.57 8.14
C HIS A 55 -4.90 -7.71 7.30
N ARG A 56 -5.76 -8.65 6.92
CA ARG A 56 -5.36 -9.82 6.14
C ARG A 56 -6.15 -9.87 4.85
N LEU A 57 -5.46 -10.16 3.75
CA LEU A 57 -6.10 -10.42 2.47
C LEU A 57 -5.98 -11.89 2.11
N THR A 58 -6.93 -12.35 1.31
CA THR A 58 -6.96 -13.75 0.82
C THR A 58 -6.27 -13.90 -0.52
N ALA A 59 -5.63 -12.85 -1.00
CA ALA A 59 -4.90 -12.82 -2.27
C ALA A 59 -3.57 -12.11 -2.06
N ASP A 60 -2.62 -12.35 -2.95
CA ASP A 60 -1.36 -11.62 -2.98
C ASP A 60 -1.63 -10.15 -3.29
N GLU A 61 -0.81 -9.26 -2.73
CA GLU A 61 -0.90 -7.82 -2.97
C GLU A 61 0.46 -7.28 -3.37
N MET A 62 0.53 -6.70 -4.58
CA MET A 62 1.75 -6.06 -5.04
C MET A 62 1.69 -4.57 -4.74
N TRP A 63 2.74 -4.08 -4.09
CA TRP A 63 2.91 -2.67 -3.77
C TRP A 63 3.89 -2.03 -4.74
N TYR A 64 3.53 -0.85 -5.24
CA TYR A 64 4.38 -0.04 -6.12
C TYR A 64 4.54 1.34 -5.50
N PHE A 65 5.79 1.79 -5.38
CA PHE A 65 6.07 3.14 -4.89
C PHE A 65 6.06 4.12 -6.05
N HIS A 66 5.27 5.19 -5.94
CA HIS A 66 5.15 6.20 -6.99
C HIS A 66 5.76 7.54 -6.63
N ALA A 67 5.59 8.01 -5.39
CA ALA A 67 6.01 9.36 -5.03
C ALA A 67 6.10 9.54 -3.52
N GLY A 68 6.84 10.57 -3.11
CA GLY A 68 6.92 10.98 -1.72
C GLY A 68 8.07 10.33 -0.98
N GLN A 69 7.85 10.04 0.29
CA GLN A 69 8.83 9.44 1.18
C GLN A 69 8.58 7.95 1.32
N SER A 70 9.62 7.23 1.74
CA SER A 70 9.51 5.77 1.92
C SER A 70 8.55 5.42 3.06
N LEU A 71 8.03 4.20 3.00
CA LEU A 71 7.23 3.64 4.09
C LEU A 71 7.71 2.24 4.43
N THR A 72 7.35 1.80 5.63
CA THR A 72 7.61 0.42 6.08
C THR A 72 6.31 -0.36 6.01
N ILE A 73 6.39 -1.55 5.39
CA ILE A 73 5.31 -2.54 5.43
C ILE A 73 5.69 -3.53 6.52
N TYR A 74 4.80 -3.71 7.50
CA TYR A 74 4.97 -4.68 8.59
C TYR A 74 4.11 -5.88 8.28
N MET A 75 4.70 -7.08 8.35
CA MET A 75 4.00 -8.31 8.00
C MET A 75 4.15 -9.35 9.11
N ILE A 76 3.05 -10.03 9.41
CA ILE A 76 3.05 -11.17 10.32
C ILE A 76 2.64 -12.39 9.49
N SER A 77 3.55 -13.36 9.37
CA SER A 77 3.29 -14.57 8.59
C SER A 77 2.23 -15.43 9.26
N PRO A 78 1.65 -16.42 8.54
CA PRO A 78 0.75 -17.39 9.17
C PRO A 78 1.37 -18.13 10.34
N GLU A 79 2.70 -18.26 10.37
CA GLU A 79 3.46 -18.89 11.46
C GLU A 79 3.74 -17.93 12.62
N GLY A 80 3.33 -16.65 12.50
CA GLY A 80 3.49 -15.67 13.57
C GLY A 80 4.81 -14.90 13.53
N GLU A 81 5.59 -14.99 12.47
CA GLU A 81 6.84 -14.25 12.34
C GLU A 81 6.60 -12.83 11.81
N LEU A 82 7.17 -11.84 12.50
CA LEU A 82 7.13 -10.45 12.07
C LEU A 82 8.32 -10.17 11.16
N THR A 83 8.04 -9.65 9.97
CA THR A 83 9.04 -9.15 9.04
C THR A 83 8.64 -7.78 8.55
N THR A 84 9.60 -7.02 8.00
CA THR A 84 9.34 -5.69 7.47
C THR A 84 9.95 -5.55 6.09
N ALA A 85 9.37 -4.65 5.28
CA ALA A 85 9.91 -4.27 3.98
C ALA A 85 9.89 -2.75 3.86
N GLN A 86 10.91 -2.20 3.23
CA GLN A 86 11.02 -0.76 3.00
C GLN A 86 10.63 -0.48 1.54
N LEU A 87 9.58 0.28 1.35
CA LEU A 87 9.08 0.64 0.01
C LEU A 87 9.52 2.07 -0.31
N GLY A 88 10.28 2.25 -1.37
CA GLY A 88 10.82 3.55 -1.75
C GLY A 88 11.87 3.42 -2.83
N LEU A 89 12.65 4.48 -3.03
CA LEU A 89 13.64 4.56 -4.12
C LEU A 89 15.09 4.60 -3.65
N ASP A 90 15.35 4.67 -2.35
CA ASP A 90 16.73 4.66 -1.85
C ASP A 90 17.23 3.23 -1.77
N LEU A 91 17.73 2.73 -2.90
CA LEU A 91 18.16 1.34 -3.03
C LEU A 91 19.35 1.02 -2.13
N ALA A 92 20.24 1.99 -1.93
CA ALA A 92 21.41 1.80 -1.07
C ALA A 92 21.01 1.62 0.40
N ALA A 93 19.88 2.21 0.80
CA ALA A 93 19.35 2.07 2.15
C ALA A 93 18.46 0.82 2.31
N GLY A 94 18.34 0.01 1.28
CA GLY A 94 17.54 -1.20 1.34
C GLY A 94 16.10 -1.04 0.89
N GLU A 95 15.72 0.14 0.39
CA GLU A 95 14.37 0.35 -0.12
C GLU A 95 14.22 -0.28 -1.50
N ARG A 96 12.98 -0.66 -1.81
CA ARG A 96 12.62 -1.21 -3.12
C ARG A 96 11.35 -0.55 -3.61
N PRO A 97 11.24 -0.27 -4.92
CA PRO A 97 10.04 0.36 -5.47
C PRO A 97 8.86 -0.61 -5.61
N GLN A 98 9.10 -1.90 -5.50
CA GLN A 98 8.04 -2.92 -5.56
C GLN A 98 8.23 -3.93 -4.45
N PHE A 99 7.12 -4.40 -3.89
CA PHE A 99 7.17 -5.46 -2.90
C PHE A 99 5.86 -6.26 -2.92
N LEU A 100 5.98 -7.58 -2.86
CA LEU A 100 4.82 -8.48 -2.81
C LEU A 100 4.52 -8.87 -1.37
N VAL A 101 3.30 -8.56 -0.91
CA VAL A 101 2.77 -9.07 0.35
C VAL A 101 2.01 -10.35 0.03
N PRO A 102 2.50 -11.52 0.51
CA PRO A 102 1.85 -12.79 0.20
C PRO A 102 0.47 -12.91 0.84
N LYS A 103 -0.42 -13.62 0.19
CA LYS A 103 -1.74 -13.93 0.77
C LYS A 103 -1.56 -14.62 2.13
N GLY A 104 -2.48 -14.36 3.03
CA GLY A 104 -2.48 -14.96 4.37
C GLY A 104 -1.65 -14.22 5.40
N CYS A 105 -0.77 -13.30 4.99
CA CYS A 105 -0.07 -12.45 5.95
C CYS A 105 -1.00 -11.38 6.49
N ILE A 106 -0.84 -11.07 7.77
CA ILE A 106 -1.45 -9.87 8.37
C ILE A 106 -0.45 -8.75 8.15
N PHE A 107 -0.88 -7.63 7.59
CA PHE A 107 0.05 -6.55 7.28
C PHE A 107 -0.55 -5.18 7.53
N GLY A 108 0.35 -4.23 7.78
CA GLY A 108 0.04 -2.82 7.92
C GLY A 108 1.24 -2.01 7.49
N SER A 109 1.11 -0.71 7.45
CA SER A 109 2.19 0.16 7.01
C SER A 109 2.18 1.50 7.72
N ALA A 110 3.36 2.12 7.76
CA ALA A 110 3.55 3.43 8.38
C ALA A 110 4.66 4.19 7.67
N MET A 111 4.58 5.51 7.73
CA MET A 111 5.60 6.39 7.19
C MET A 111 6.89 6.26 7.99
N ASN A 112 8.04 6.32 7.31
CA ASN A 112 9.35 6.34 7.96
C ASN A 112 9.75 7.74 8.43
N GLN A 113 9.21 8.76 7.80
CA GLN A 113 9.53 10.16 8.10
C GLN A 113 8.37 11.06 7.69
N ASP A 114 8.47 12.32 8.03
CA ASP A 114 7.44 13.30 7.70
C ASP A 114 7.25 13.44 6.19
N GLY A 115 6.01 13.64 5.78
CA GLY A 115 5.63 13.81 4.39
C GLY A 115 4.47 12.91 4.00
N PHE A 116 4.57 12.33 2.83
CA PHE A 116 3.57 11.38 2.33
C PHE A 116 4.25 10.30 1.50
N SER A 117 3.54 9.20 1.32
CA SER A 117 3.95 8.10 0.43
C SER A 117 2.75 7.69 -0.43
N LEU A 118 2.97 7.57 -1.74
CA LEU A 118 1.94 7.16 -2.70
C LEU A 118 2.44 5.95 -3.49
#